data_719cdcbfb477318faeea3fb3e77d3b27
#
_entry.id   719cdcbfb477318faeea3fb3e77d3b27
#
_cell.length_a   1.000
_cell.length_b   1.000
_cell.length_c   1.000
_cell.angle_alpha   90.00
_cell.angle_beta   90.00
_cell.angle_gamma   90.00
#
_symmetry.space_group_name_H-M   'P 1'
#
loop_
_entity.id
_entity.type
_entity.pdbx_description
1 polymer ?
#
loop_
_entity_poly.entity_id
_entity_poly.type
_entity_poly.pdbx_seq_one_letter_code
_entity_poly.pdbx_strand_id
1 'polypeptide(L)'
;LVDGYLRYLNRYGQTIALKENKKKAAERAERYNDAREKQLTAMKEEAKSYHGIDALQLKDYRIESIGIDPDSAMLSYNLNYTVDGLVKRAGRNVLVSVGLLMSPQTEVLPSDRQRADDAHMISPRQFETRITLAIPAGYKVSAKSLEAFDCRIENEAGAFTSQARIDGDNVLISTLKRYNHKIEKSENWTALTQVLDAAADWRTHTLLLEKQ
;
A
#
# COMPACT_ATOMS: atom_id res chain seq x y z
N LEU A 1 3.04 1.31 -15.56
CA LEU A 1 4.21 0.50 -16.00
C LEU A 1 4.10 -0.93 -15.52
N VAL A 2 3.81 -1.19 -14.23
CA VAL A 2 3.65 -2.55 -13.66
C VAL A 2 2.48 -3.28 -14.34
N ASP A 3 1.33 -2.64 -14.52
CA ASP A 3 0.15 -3.23 -15.16
C ASP A 3 0.41 -3.69 -16.61
N GLY A 4 1.05 -2.87 -17.42
CA GLY A 4 1.42 -3.24 -18.80
C GLY A 4 2.40 -4.41 -18.86
N TYR A 5 3.31 -4.48 -17.88
CA TYR A 5 4.32 -5.51 -17.80
C TYR A 5 3.74 -6.84 -17.30
N LEU A 6 2.84 -6.82 -16.31
CA LEU A 6 2.12 -8.00 -15.83
C LEU A 6 1.22 -8.61 -16.90
N ARG A 7 0.54 -7.78 -17.70
CA ARG A 7 -0.26 -8.24 -18.86
C ARG A 7 0.61 -8.94 -19.91
N TYR A 8 1.80 -8.41 -20.18
CA TYR A 8 2.76 -9.01 -21.09
C TYR A 8 3.21 -10.39 -20.61
N LEU A 9 3.56 -10.53 -19.33
CA LEU A 9 4.05 -11.78 -18.75
C LEU A 9 3.00 -12.89 -18.72
N ASN A 10 1.74 -12.57 -18.46
CA ASN A 10 0.68 -13.57 -18.42
C ASN A 10 0.32 -14.10 -19.80
N ARG A 11 0.37 -13.28 -20.85
CA ARG A 11 0.25 -13.75 -22.24
C ARG A 11 1.32 -14.77 -22.60
N TYR A 12 2.55 -14.61 -22.12
CA TYR A 12 3.63 -15.56 -22.36
C TYR A 12 3.46 -16.86 -21.57
N GLY A 13 2.97 -16.82 -20.35
CA GLY A 13 2.71 -18.01 -19.52
C GLY A 13 1.61 -18.93 -20.06
N GLN A 14 0.58 -18.36 -20.70
CA GLN A 14 -0.53 -19.14 -21.26
C GLN A 14 -0.23 -19.80 -22.63
N THR A 15 0.78 -19.33 -23.36
CA THR A 15 1.10 -19.81 -24.73
C THR A 15 1.95 -21.08 -24.75
N ILE A 16 2.33 -21.65 -23.61
CA ILE A 16 3.31 -22.76 -23.51
C ILE A 16 2.71 -24.17 -23.78
N ALA A 17 1.42 -24.28 -24.07
CA ALA A 17 0.71 -25.60 -24.20
C ALA A 17 0.85 -26.29 -25.54
N LEU A 18 1.65 -25.85 -26.51
CA LEU A 18 1.72 -26.43 -27.84
C LEU A 18 2.98 -27.29 -28.01
N LYS A 19 2.77 -28.49 -28.57
CA LYS A 19 3.81 -29.48 -28.96
C LYS A 19 4.85 -28.85 -29.89
N GLU A 20 6.07 -28.62 -29.41
CA GLU A 20 7.14 -28.04 -30.21
C GLU A 20 8.48 -28.76 -30.10
N ASN A 21 9.32 -28.55 -31.12
CA ASN A 21 10.71 -28.98 -31.25
C ASN A 21 11.54 -28.58 -30.04
N LYS A 22 12.42 -29.47 -29.52
CA LYS A 22 13.26 -29.31 -28.32
C LYS A 22 14.02 -27.98 -28.28
N LYS A 23 14.48 -27.45 -29.41
CA LYS A 23 15.21 -26.17 -29.49
C LYS A 23 14.31 -24.98 -29.13
N LYS A 24 13.08 -24.95 -29.67
CA LYS A 24 12.10 -23.92 -29.38
C LYS A 24 11.60 -23.99 -27.95
N ALA A 25 11.52 -25.20 -27.36
CA ALA A 25 11.17 -25.39 -25.96
C ALA A 25 12.25 -24.82 -25.01
N ALA A 26 13.54 -24.96 -25.34
CA ALA A 26 14.63 -24.37 -24.57
C ALA A 26 14.64 -22.83 -24.63
N GLU A 27 14.49 -22.25 -25.82
CA GLU A 27 14.39 -20.80 -26.02
C GLU A 27 13.17 -20.20 -25.27
N ARG A 28 12.06 -20.93 -25.18
CA ARG A 28 10.90 -20.52 -24.41
C ARG A 28 11.14 -20.60 -22.91
N ALA A 29 11.78 -21.66 -22.44
CA ALA A 29 12.12 -21.79 -21.02
C ALA A 29 13.04 -20.65 -20.57
N GLU A 30 14.02 -20.26 -21.38
CA GLU A 30 14.88 -19.12 -21.10
C GLU A 30 14.07 -17.80 -21.01
N ARG A 31 13.24 -17.52 -22.03
CA ARG A 31 12.36 -16.34 -22.03
C ARG A 31 11.37 -16.33 -20.84
N TYR A 32 10.88 -17.48 -20.45
CA TYR A 32 9.99 -17.60 -19.29
C TYR A 32 10.74 -17.28 -17.99
N ASN A 33 11.96 -17.78 -17.84
CA ASN A 33 12.80 -17.52 -16.67
C ASN A 33 13.16 -16.02 -16.58
N ASP A 34 13.58 -15.40 -17.68
CA ASP A 34 13.84 -13.96 -17.75
C ASP A 34 12.61 -13.13 -17.38
N ALA A 35 11.44 -13.53 -17.89
CA ALA A 35 10.19 -12.86 -17.60
C ALA A 35 9.82 -12.98 -16.12
N ARG A 36 10.04 -14.16 -15.51
CA ARG A 36 9.79 -14.43 -14.10
C ARG A 36 10.73 -13.62 -13.19
N GLU A 37 12.02 -13.54 -13.53
CA GLU A 37 12.98 -12.73 -12.78
C GLU A 37 12.63 -11.24 -12.80
N LYS A 38 12.24 -10.72 -13.96
CA LYS A 38 11.78 -9.34 -14.12
C LYS A 38 10.49 -9.08 -13.31
N GLN A 39 9.57 -10.04 -13.29
CA GLN A 39 8.35 -9.96 -12.50
C GLN A 39 8.68 -9.95 -10.99
N LEU A 40 9.56 -10.83 -10.54
CA LEU A 40 10.00 -10.88 -9.14
C LEU A 40 10.63 -9.55 -8.71
N THR A 41 11.49 -8.99 -9.57
CA THR A 41 12.09 -7.67 -9.34
C THR A 41 11.05 -6.57 -9.24
N ALA A 42 10.08 -6.56 -10.18
CA ALA A 42 8.99 -5.58 -10.16
C ALA A 42 8.13 -5.68 -8.90
N MET A 43 7.79 -6.90 -8.44
CA MET A 43 7.03 -7.11 -7.21
C MET A 43 7.81 -6.67 -5.96
N LYS A 44 9.11 -6.89 -5.95
CA LYS A 44 9.99 -6.43 -4.87
C LYS A 44 10.07 -4.91 -4.81
N GLU A 45 10.26 -4.25 -5.95
CA GLU A 45 10.29 -2.78 -6.02
C GLU A 45 8.94 -2.16 -5.69
N GLU A 46 7.83 -2.79 -6.07
CA GLU A 46 6.48 -2.38 -5.67
C GLU A 46 6.32 -2.40 -4.15
N ALA A 47 6.69 -3.51 -3.49
CA ALA A 47 6.61 -3.62 -2.04
C ALA A 47 7.51 -2.61 -1.31
N LYS A 48 8.72 -2.36 -1.83
CA LYS A 48 9.63 -1.33 -1.29
C LYS A 48 9.03 0.07 -1.44
N SER A 49 8.52 0.39 -2.61
CA SER A 49 7.87 1.67 -2.89
C SER A 49 6.66 1.90 -1.99
N TYR A 50 5.89 0.85 -1.73
CA TYR A 50 4.70 0.91 -0.88
C TYR A 50 5.04 1.31 0.56
N HIS A 51 6.12 0.79 1.13
CA HIS A 51 6.52 1.11 2.50
C HIS A 51 7.49 2.30 2.60
N GLY A 52 8.19 2.62 1.51
CA GLY A 52 9.31 3.54 1.53
C GLY A 52 10.50 2.99 2.33
N ILE A 53 10.70 1.67 2.31
CA ILE A 53 11.74 0.96 3.08
C ILE A 53 12.53 0.06 2.13
N ASP A 54 13.87 0.21 2.14
CA ASP A 54 14.77 -0.60 1.30
C ASP A 54 15.02 -2.01 1.82
N ALA A 55 14.99 -2.21 3.14
CA ALA A 55 15.25 -3.50 3.79
C ALA A 55 14.04 -4.43 3.70
N LEU A 56 13.77 -4.94 2.50
CA LEU A 56 12.66 -5.83 2.22
C LEU A 56 13.13 -7.12 1.54
N GLN A 57 12.69 -8.25 2.07
CA GLN A 57 12.90 -9.58 1.49
C GLN A 57 11.57 -10.16 1.03
N LEU A 58 11.34 -10.20 -0.27
CA LEU A 58 10.19 -10.88 -0.86
C LEU A 58 10.39 -12.39 -0.76
N LYS A 59 9.46 -13.08 -0.10
CA LYS A 59 9.48 -14.55 0.09
C LYS A 59 8.70 -15.24 -1.01
N ASP A 60 7.51 -14.71 -1.32
CA ASP A 60 6.60 -15.29 -2.30
C ASP A 60 5.65 -14.23 -2.84
N TYR A 61 5.09 -14.47 -4.03
CA TYR A 61 4.03 -13.65 -4.61
C TYR A 61 3.07 -14.49 -5.43
N ARG A 62 1.82 -14.05 -5.50
CA ARG A 62 0.79 -14.67 -6.34
C ARG A 62 -0.07 -13.59 -6.98
N ILE A 63 -0.19 -13.64 -8.31
CA ILE A 63 -1.13 -12.82 -9.06
C ILE A 63 -2.44 -13.59 -9.17
N GLU A 64 -3.52 -13.04 -8.67
CA GLU A 64 -4.84 -13.67 -8.67
C GLU A 64 -5.66 -13.26 -9.89
N SER A 65 -5.58 -11.97 -10.24
CA SER A 65 -6.27 -11.41 -11.41
C SER A 65 -5.42 -10.33 -12.05
N ILE A 66 -5.47 -10.21 -13.36
CA ILE A 66 -4.74 -9.20 -14.14
C ILE A 66 -5.67 -8.13 -14.73
N GLY A 67 -6.99 -8.25 -14.55
CA GLY A 67 -7.96 -7.24 -14.98
C GLY A 67 -7.99 -7.01 -16.49
N ILE A 68 -7.72 -8.04 -17.32
CA ILE A 68 -7.70 -7.90 -18.78
C ILE A 68 -9.11 -8.01 -19.37
N ASP A 69 -9.94 -8.88 -18.81
CA ASP A 69 -11.29 -9.08 -19.29
C ASP A 69 -12.23 -8.04 -18.68
N PRO A 70 -13.14 -7.42 -19.46
CA PRO A 70 -14.10 -6.42 -18.95
C PRO A 70 -14.92 -6.92 -17.75
N ASP A 71 -15.22 -8.23 -17.73
CA ASP A 71 -16.00 -8.90 -16.68
C ASP A 71 -15.11 -9.46 -15.56
N SER A 72 -13.78 -9.37 -15.67
CA SER A 72 -12.86 -9.86 -14.64
C SER A 72 -12.64 -8.84 -13.52
N ALA A 73 -12.33 -9.36 -12.35
CA ALA A 73 -11.89 -8.53 -11.24
C ALA A 73 -10.68 -7.66 -11.65
N MET A 74 -10.54 -6.50 -11.02
CA MET A 74 -9.38 -5.63 -11.16
C MET A 74 -8.07 -6.40 -10.92
N LEU A 75 -6.93 -5.82 -11.27
CA LEU A 75 -5.62 -6.36 -10.91
C LEU A 75 -5.58 -6.67 -9.41
N SER A 76 -5.30 -7.94 -9.08
CA SER A 76 -5.20 -8.43 -7.71
C SER A 76 -4.00 -9.33 -7.56
N TYR A 77 -3.22 -9.12 -6.52
CA TYR A 77 -2.04 -9.93 -6.21
C TYR A 77 -1.76 -9.97 -4.71
N ASN A 78 -1.12 -11.03 -4.26
CA ASN A 78 -0.63 -11.21 -2.90
C ASN A 78 0.89 -11.19 -2.89
N LEU A 79 1.47 -10.52 -1.90
CA LEU A 79 2.90 -10.50 -1.64
C LEU A 79 3.15 -11.00 -0.22
N ASN A 80 4.10 -11.94 -0.07
CA ASN A 80 4.59 -12.38 1.23
C ASN A 80 6.05 -11.96 1.38
N TYR A 81 6.33 -11.08 2.34
CA TYR A 81 7.65 -10.51 2.54
C TYR A 81 7.92 -10.17 3.99
N THR A 82 9.19 -9.98 4.33
CA THR A 82 9.63 -9.41 5.59
C THR A 82 10.19 -8.01 5.36
N VAL A 83 9.91 -7.13 6.31
CA VAL A 83 10.41 -5.75 6.31
C VAL A 83 11.10 -5.49 7.64
N ASP A 84 12.34 -5.04 7.59
CA ASP A 84 13.08 -4.61 8.77
C ASP A 84 12.79 -3.13 9.08
N GLY A 85 12.93 -2.76 10.36
CA GLY A 85 12.80 -1.36 10.79
C GLY A 85 11.40 -0.91 11.21
N LEU A 86 10.34 -1.72 10.98
CA LEU A 86 8.98 -1.40 11.44
C LEU A 86 8.80 -1.58 12.96
N VAL A 87 9.65 -2.38 13.60
CA VAL A 87 9.52 -2.74 15.01
C VAL A 87 10.75 -2.26 15.77
N LYS A 88 10.55 -1.52 16.85
CA LYS A 88 11.61 -1.02 17.74
C LYS A 88 11.33 -1.41 19.19
N ARG A 89 12.35 -1.83 19.92
CA ARG A 89 12.25 -2.05 21.36
C ARG A 89 12.37 -0.73 22.13
N ALA A 90 11.49 -0.52 23.11
CA ALA A 90 11.49 0.59 24.05
C ALA A 90 11.49 0.03 25.49
N GLY A 91 12.67 -0.33 25.98
CA GLY A 91 12.82 -1.10 27.22
C GLY A 91 12.20 -2.50 27.09
N ARG A 92 11.21 -2.82 27.94
CA ARG A 92 10.45 -4.07 27.87
C ARG A 92 9.29 -4.02 26.87
N ASN A 93 8.94 -2.82 26.38
CA ASN A 93 7.84 -2.59 25.46
C ASN A 93 8.32 -2.63 24.00
N VAL A 94 7.35 -2.62 23.06
CA VAL A 94 7.61 -2.64 21.63
C VAL A 94 6.81 -1.52 20.96
N LEU A 95 7.47 -0.77 20.10
CA LEU A 95 6.86 0.21 19.21
C LEU A 95 6.77 -0.38 17.80
N VAL A 96 5.59 -0.34 17.21
CA VAL A 96 5.34 -0.81 15.85
C VAL A 96 4.94 0.39 14.98
N SER A 97 5.72 0.70 13.96
CA SER A 97 5.47 1.79 13.01
C SER A 97 4.35 1.43 12.04
N VAL A 98 3.13 1.29 12.58
CA VAL A 98 1.94 0.83 11.84
C VAL A 98 1.58 1.80 10.71
N GLY A 99 1.81 3.10 10.89
CA GLY A 99 1.55 4.08 9.84
C GLY A 99 2.32 3.81 8.55
N LEU A 100 3.51 3.19 8.63
CA LEU A 100 4.30 2.80 7.46
C LEU A 100 3.72 1.59 6.70
N LEU A 101 2.69 0.94 7.22
CA LEU A 101 1.93 -0.09 6.50
C LEU A 101 0.90 0.51 5.51
N MET A 102 0.69 1.81 5.53
CA MET A 102 -0.02 2.54 4.49
C MET A 102 0.99 3.09 3.46
N SER A 103 0.58 3.14 2.19
CA SER A 103 1.42 3.69 1.11
C SER A 103 1.91 5.11 1.43
N PRO A 104 3.04 5.57 0.84
CA PRO A 104 3.52 6.94 0.99
C PRO A 104 2.43 7.97 0.68
N GLN A 105 2.36 9.03 1.50
CA GLN A 105 1.39 10.09 1.39
C GLN A 105 2.04 11.36 0.85
N THR A 106 1.25 12.20 0.20
CA THR A 106 1.70 13.51 -0.26
C THR A 106 1.81 14.43 0.94
N GLU A 107 3.00 14.95 1.19
CA GLU A 107 3.26 16.01 2.15
C GLU A 107 3.17 17.37 1.44
N VAL A 108 2.39 18.29 2.00
CA VAL A 108 2.27 19.64 1.46
C VAL A 108 3.35 20.52 2.09
N LEU A 109 4.31 20.95 1.27
CA LEU A 109 5.39 21.81 1.73
C LEU A 109 4.85 23.20 2.13
N PRO A 110 5.53 23.92 3.05
CA PRO A 110 5.13 25.28 3.44
C PRO A 110 5.00 26.23 2.24
N SER A 111 5.87 26.10 1.23
CA SER A 111 5.81 26.88 -0.03
C SER A 111 4.54 26.62 -0.84
N ASP A 112 3.96 25.44 -0.70
CA ASP A 112 2.81 25.01 -1.54
C ASP A 112 1.46 25.23 -0.84
N ARG A 113 1.48 25.76 0.39
CA ARG A 113 0.24 26.02 1.16
C ARG A 113 -0.54 27.21 0.63
N GLN A 114 0.13 28.15 -0.04
CA GLN A 114 -0.53 29.25 -0.75
C GLN A 114 -0.43 28.99 -2.24
N ARG A 115 -1.56 28.55 -2.82
CA ARG A 115 -1.63 28.16 -4.22
C ARG A 115 -2.64 29.01 -4.96
N ALA A 116 -2.21 29.59 -6.09
CA ALA A 116 -3.07 30.36 -6.98
C ALA A 116 -3.72 29.50 -8.07
N ASP A 117 -3.05 28.39 -8.44
CA ASP A 117 -3.48 27.53 -9.54
C ASP A 117 -4.31 26.34 -9.03
N ASP A 118 -5.22 25.87 -9.87
CA ASP A 118 -6.01 24.66 -9.62
C ASP A 118 -5.12 23.42 -9.53
N ALA A 119 -5.48 22.47 -8.66
CA ALA A 119 -4.78 21.21 -8.56
C ALA A 119 -5.40 20.16 -9.51
N HIS A 120 -4.58 19.64 -10.42
CA HIS A 120 -5.01 18.64 -11.39
C HIS A 120 -4.70 17.23 -10.87
N MET A 121 -5.75 16.44 -10.66
CA MET A 121 -5.68 15.01 -10.36
C MET A 121 -5.94 14.21 -11.63
N ILE A 122 -5.41 12.98 -11.71
CA ILE A 122 -5.66 12.11 -12.87
C ILE A 122 -7.16 11.79 -12.98
N SER A 123 -7.79 11.48 -11.84
CA SER A 123 -9.22 11.16 -11.71
C SER A 123 -9.66 11.28 -10.26
N PRO A 124 -10.97 11.41 -9.97
CA PRO A 124 -11.51 11.09 -8.67
C PRO A 124 -11.14 9.65 -8.31
N ARG A 125 -10.72 9.41 -7.07
CA ARG A 125 -10.22 8.09 -6.65
C ARG A 125 -10.32 7.88 -5.16
N GLN A 126 -10.39 6.61 -4.79
CA GLN A 126 -10.45 6.16 -3.41
C GLN A 126 -9.37 5.13 -3.15
N PHE A 127 -8.79 5.20 -1.98
CA PHE A 127 -7.82 4.24 -1.47
C PHE A 127 -8.33 3.70 -0.14
N GLU A 128 -8.33 2.40 0.00
CA GLU A 128 -8.65 1.73 1.25
C GLU A 128 -7.45 0.91 1.71
N THR A 129 -7.14 1.00 2.99
CA THR A 129 -6.13 0.14 3.62
C THR A 129 -6.77 -0.57 4.80
N ARG A 130 -6.58 -1.88 4.88
CA ARG A 130 -6.99 -2.69 6.04
C ARG A 130 -5.76 -3.40 6.58
N ILE A 131 -5.49 -3.17 7.86
CA ILE A 131 -4.34 -3.73 8.56
C ILE A 131 -4.86 -4.64 9.66
N THR A 132 -4.36 -5.87 9.68
CA THR A 132 -4.55 -6.80 10.81
C THR A 132 -3.18 -7.09 11.40
N LEU A 133 -2.97 -6.67 12.65
CA LEU A 133 -1.73 -6.87 13.38
C LEU A 133 -1.97 -7.85 14.53
N ALA A 134 -1.32 -9.00 14.51
CA ALA A 134 -1.37 -9.93 15.62
C ALA A 134 -0.61 -9.37 16.84
N ILE A 135 -1.23 -9.43 18.01
CA ILE A 135 -0.64 -9.01 19.28
C ILE A 135 0.21 -10.21 19.79
N PRO A 136 1.53 -10.05 19.98
CA PRO A 136 2.36 -11.14 20.48
C PRO A 136 1.97 -11.56 21.90
N ALA A 137 2.09 -12.83 22.21
CA ALA A 137 1.82 -13.36 23.55
C ALA A 137 2.60 -12.60 24.64
N GLY A 138 1.91 -12.24 25.72
CA GLY A 138 2.47 -11.48 26.84
C GLY A 138 2.63 -9.97 26.57
N TYR A 139 1.94 -9.44 25.54
CA TYR A 139 1.82 -8.01 25.30
C TYR A 139 0.35 -7.59 25.26
N LYS A 140 0.12 -6.34 25.57
CA LYS A 140 -1.18 -5.66 25.36
C LYS A 140 -0.98 -4.36 24.60
N VAL A 141 -2.01 -3.92 23.92
CA VAL A 141 -1.99 -2.63 23.21
C VAL A 141 -2.24 -1.49 24.18
N SER A 142 -1.43 -0.44 24.09
CA SER A 142 -1.68 0.81 24.82
C SER A 142 -2.90 1.50 24.22
N ALA A 143 -3.93 1.75 25.04
CA ALA A 143 -5.18 2.40 24.62
C ALA A 143 -4.89 3.77 23.98
N LYS A 144 -4.02 4.59 24.60
CA LYS A 144 -3.65 5.90 24.09
C LYS A 144 -3.00 5.83 22.71
N SER A 145 -2.15 4.82 22.45
CA SER A 145 -1.54 4.67 21.14
C SER A 145 -2.52 4.13 20.08
N LEU A 146 -3.53 3.38 20.50
CA LEU A 146 -4.59 2.89 19.61
C LEU A 146 -5.51 4.04 19.18
N GLU A 147 -5.94 4.88 20.11
CA GLU A 147 -6.78 6.06 19.85
C GLU A 147 -6.15 7.04 18.86
N ALA A 148 -4.82 7.13 18.83
CA ALA A 148 -4.12 7.99 17.87
C ALA A 148 -4.37 7.60 16.40
N PHE A 149 -4.80 6.36 16.15
CA PHE A 149 -5.16 5.90 14.79
C PHE A 149 -6.58 6.28 14.37
N ASP A 150 -7.42 6.80 15.27
CA ASP A 150 -8.75 7.28 14.91
C ASP A 150 -8.65 8.68 14.33
N CYS A 151 -9.14 8.85 13.11
CA CYS A 151 -9.14 10.12 12.40
C CYS A 151 -10.41 10.26 11.55
N ARG A 152 -10.97 11.46 11.48
CA ARG A 152 -12.07 11.76 10.59
C ARG A 152 -11.96 13.18 10.06
N ILE A 153 -11.50 13.31 8.84
CA ILE A 153 -11.55 14.53 8.03
C ILE A 153 -12.42 14.23 6.81
N GLU A 154 -13.47 15.02 6.61
CA GLU A 154 -14.36 14.90 5.47
C GLU A 154 -14.86 16.30 5.10
N ASN A 155 -14.67 16.67 3.83
CA ASN A 155 -15.04 17.98 3.28
C ASN A 155 -15.33 17.86 1.78
N GLU A 156 -15.57 19.00 1.13
CA GLU A 156 -15.90 19.07 -0.31
C GLU A 156 -14.80 18.53 -1.21
N ALA A 157 -13.52 18.65 -0.85
CA ALA A 157 -12.39 18.18 -1.66
C ALA A 157 -12.17 16.66 -1.54
N GLY A 158 -12.55 16.06 -0.39
CA GLY A 158 -12.35 14.65 -0.16
C GLY A 158 -12.55 14.20 1.28
N ALA A 159 -11.95 13.05 1.59
CA ALA A 159 -11.98 12.51 2.93
C ALA A 159 -10.69 11.76 3.28
N PHE A 160 -10.32 11.81 4.54
CA PHE A 160 -9.45 10.82 5.18
C PHE A 160 -10.10 10.38 6.48
N THR A 161 -10.43 9.10 6.56
CA THR A 161 -11.00 8.50 7.78
C THR A 161 -10.20 7.28 8.18
N SER A 162 -10.05 7.07 9.48
CA SER A 162 -9.39 5.90 10.04
C SER A 162 -10.08 5.48 11.33
N GLN A 163 -10.15 4.18 11.55
CA GLN A 163 -10.63 3.57 12.79
C GLN A 163 -9.73 2.43 13.20
N ALA A 164 -9.44 2.33 14.49
CA ALA A 164 -8.66 1.26 15.07
C ALA A 164 -9.43 0.59 16.21
N ARG A 165 -9.36 -0.76 16.28
CA ARG A 165 -9.98 -1.53 17.35
C ARG A 165 -9.21 -2.80 17.64
N ILE A 166 -9.39 -3.33 18.84
CA ILE A 166 -8.90 -4.66 19.21
C ILE A 166 -10.03 -5.67 18.93
N ASP A 167 -9.66 -6.81 18.35
CA ASP A 167 -10.53 -7.93 18.07
C ASP A 167 -9.80 -9.25 18.40
N GLY A 168 -10.11 -9.79 19.58
CA GLY A 168 -9.35 -10.91 20.17
C GLY A 168 -7.88 -10.56 20.32
N ASP A 169 -7.02 -11.38 19.74
CA ASP A 169 -5.56 -11.18 19.76
C ASP A 169 -5.03 -10.33 18.59
N ASN A 170 -5.91 -9.54 17.94
CA ASN A 170 -5.53 -8.71 16.82
C ASN A 170 -5.90 -7.25 17.03
N VAL A 171 -5.10 -6.35 16.46
CA VAL A 171 -5.48 -4.97 16.18
C VAL A 171 -5.96 -4.89 14.74
N LEU A 172 -7.16 -4.39 14.54
CA LEU A 172 -7.73 -4.13 13.23
C LEU A 172 -7.76 -2.63 13.00
N ILE A 173 -7.17 -2.19 11.91
CA ILE A 173 -7.18 -0.77 11.49
C ILE A 173 -7.70 -0.70 10.07
N SER A 174 -8.61 0.23 9.82
CA SER A 174 -9.10 0.53 8.47
C SER A 174 -8.96 2.00 8.17
N THR A 175 -8.44 2.32 7.00
CA THR A 175 -8.37 3.71 6.51
C THR A 175 -9.08 3.83 5.18
N LEU A 176 -9.67 4.99 4.93
CA LEU A 176 -10.21 5.39 3.64
C LEU A 176 -9.70 6.78 3.33
N LYS A 177 -9.11 6.93 2.15
CA LYS A 177 -8.74 8.23 1.57
C LYS A 177 -9.43 8.41 0.24
N ARG A 178 -10.10 9.54 0.06
CA ARG A 178 -10.88 9.84 -1.16
C ARG A 178 -10.60 11.25 -1.66
N TYR A 179 -10.47 11.38 -2.97
CA TYR A 179 -10.46 12.66 -3.69
C TYR A 179 -11.73 12.75 -4.53
N ASN A 180 -12.52 13.80 -4.33
CA ASN A 180 -13.82 13.92 -4.95
C ASN A 180 -13.75 14.43 -6.40
N HIS A 181 -12.73 15.24 -6.75
CA HIS A 181 -12.67 15.94 -8.03
C HIS A 181 -11.43 15.58 -8.84
N LYS A 182 -11.55 15.64 -10.17
CA LYS A 182 -10.42 15.57 -11.10
C LYS A 182 -9.59 16.85 -11.08
N ILE A 183 -10.27 17.99 -10.92
CA ILE A 183 -9.66 19.31 -10.80
C ILE A 183 -10.17 19.89 -9.50
N GLU A 184 -9.27 20.13 -8.56
CA GLU A 184 -9.59 20.85 -7.33
C GLU A 184 -9.25 22.32 -7.52
N LYS A 185 -10.27 23.17 -7.35
CA LYS A 185 -10.12 24.61 -7.49
C LYS A 185 -9.19 25.18 -6.43
N SER A 186 -8.44 26.20 -6.79
CA SER A 186 -7.51 26.87 -5.87
C SER A 186 -8.21 27.41 -4.61
N GLU A 187 -9.47 27.82 -4.71
CA GLU A 187 -10.31 28.23 -3.58
C GLU A 187 -10.56 27.10 -2.56
N ASN A 188 -10.57 25.82 -3.00
CA ASN A 188 -10.74 24.63 -2.16
C ASN A 188 -9.39 24.05 -1.71
N TRP A 189 -8.29 24.71 -2.03
CA TRP A 189 -6.95 24.17 -1.73
C TRP A 189 -6.76 23.89 -0.23
N THR A 190 -7.29 24.75 0.64
CA THR A 190 -7.25 24.54 2.09
C THR A 190 -8.00 23.27 2.51
N ALA A 191 -9.17 23.00 1.91
CA ALA A 191 -9.92 21.77 2.19
C ALA A 191 -9.17 20.53 1.73
N LEU A 192 -8.55 20.56 0.55
CA LEU A 192 -7.74 19.46 0.05
C LEU A 192 -6.50 19.22 0.94
N THR A 193 -5.81 20.29 1.35
CA THR A 193 -4.62 20.15 2.22
C THR A 193 -4.94 19.54 3.58
N GLN A 194 -6.12 19.80 4.14
CA GLN A 194 -6.57 19.12 5.37
C GLN A 194 -6.64 17.60 5.21
N VAL A 195 -7.12 17.10 4.07
CA VAL A 195 -7.18 15.67 3.77
C VAL A 195 -5.78 15.09 3.57
N LEU A 196 -4.89 15.83 2.88
CA LEU A 196 -3.51 15.41 2.64
C LEU A 196 -2.71 15.36 3.94
N ASP A 197 -2.78 16.41 4.75
CA ASP A 197 -2.09 16.53 6.03
C ASP A 197 -2.53 15.43 6.99
N ALA A 198 -3.84 15.18 7.12
CA ALA A 198 -4.35 14.12 7.99
C ALA A 198 -3.82 12.73 7.60
N ALA A 199 -3.72 12.44 6.31
CA ALA A 199 -3.17 11.17 5.84
C ALA A 199 -1.65 11.09 6.02
N ALA A 200 -0.93 12.19 5.80
CA ALA A 200 0.52 12.26 6.02
C ALA A 200 0.87 12.14 7.50
N ASP A 201 0.14 12.84 8.39
CA ASP A 201 0.32 12.76 9.83
C ASP A 201 0.01 11.36 10.35
N TRP A 202 -1.11 10.76 9.94
CA TRP A 202 -1.46 9.40 10.29
C TRP A 202 -0.35 8.39 9.97
N ARG A 203 0.36 8.58 8.85
CA ARG A 203 1.47 7.71 8.43
C ARG A 203 2.65 7.74 9.41
N THR A 204 2.75 8.74 10.26
CA THR A 204 3.81 8.84 11.30
C THR A 204 3.48 8.06 12.56
N HIS A 205 2.24 7.61 12.74
CA HIS A 205 1.78 6.99 13.98
C HIS A 205 2.41 5.63 14.25
N THR A 206 2.69 5.40 15.51
CA THR A 206 3.25 4.15 16.03
C THR A 206 2.33 3.55 17.09
N LEU A 207 2.20 2.22 17.07
CA LEU A 207 1.46 1.49 18.08
C LEU A 207 2.41 1.03 19.17
N LEU A 208 2.05 1.28 20.44
CA LEU A 208 2.78 0.80 21.59
C LEU A 208 2.19 -0.51 22.10
N LEU A 209 3.01 -1.54 22.12
CA LEU A 209 2.74 -2.82 22.77
C LEU A 209 3.47 -2.85 24.12
N GLU A 210 2.71 -2.91 25.21
CA GLU A 210 3.20 -2.94 26.59
C GLU A 210 3.38 -4.39 27.03
N LYS A 211 4.53 -4.71 27.61
CA LYS A 211 4.80 -6.03 28.20
C LYS A 211 3.93 -6.22 29.45
N GLN A 212 3.17 -7.29 29.48
CA GLN A 212 2.40 -7.73 30.66
C GLN A 212 3.32 -8.35 31.73
#